data_53d4dc6f715d0891ffec364c7ad6e412
#
_entry.id   53d4dc6f715d0891ffec364c7ad6e412
#
_cell.length_a   1.000
_cell.length_b   1.000
_cell.length_c   1.000
_cell.angle_alpha   90.00
_cell.angle_beta   90.00
_cell.angle_gamma   90.00
#
_symmetry.space_group_name_H-M   'P 1'
#
loop_
_entity.id
_entity.type
_entity.pdbx_description
1 polymer ?
#
loop_
_entity_poly.entity_id
_entity_poly.type
_entity_poly.pdbx_seq_one_letter_code
_entity_poly.pdbx_strand_id
1 'polypeptide(L)'
;MSQATVDVALKFYTVYNDKNLDLLDEILAPEYVGHVNSHDIVGAEAAKGFIGGFVKGIPDAFYDVLDVIDAEDKIIARWRCTGTQTANFYGIEPTNKRIDVNGITIFQVIDGKINQLWNNWDQHTLVQQLTQ
;
A
#
# COMPACT_ATOMS: atom_id res chain seq x y z
N MET A 1 11.93 12.96 -15.38
CA MET A 1 12.36 11.71 -14.95
C MET A 1 11.78 10.61 -15.79
N SER A 2 12.15 9.45 -15.55
CA SER A 2 11.84 8.38 -16.47
C SER A 2 10.57 7.65 -16.12
N GLN A 3 9.96 7.07 -17.13
CA GLN A 3 8.83 6.17 -16.96
C GLN A 3 9.21 4.99 -16.05
N ALA A 4 10.48 4.56 -16.10
CA ALA A 4 10.95 3.46 -15.25
C ALA A 4 10.81 3.77 -13.74
N THR A 5 11.04 5.02 -13.34
CA THR A 5 10.86 5.44 -11.95
C THR A 5 9.40 5.35 -11.54
N VAL A 6 8.51 5.81 -12.41
CA VAL A 6 7.07 5.73 -12.17
C VAL A 6 6.64 4.27 -12.08
N ASP A 7 7.14 3.42 -13.00
CA ASP A 7 6.77 2.01 -13.04
C ASP A 7 7.16 1.28 -11.76
N VAL A 8 8.33 1.57 -11.20
CA VAL A 8 8.76 0.95 -9.94
C VAL A 8 7.80 1.33 -8.82
N ALA A 9 7.45 2.61 -8.72
CA ALA A 9 6.51 3.07 -7.68
C ALA A 9 5.15 2.37 -7.83
N LEU A 10 4.64 2.29 -9.07
CA LEU A 10 3.31 1.72 -9.30
C LEU A 10 3.27 0.21 -9.10
N LYS A 11 4.40 -0.49 -9.19
CA LYS A 11 4.45 -1.92 -8.87
C LYS A 11 4.08 -2.19 -7.43
N PHE A 12 4.19 -1.20 -6.55
CA PHE A 12 3.76 -1.34 -5.17
C PHE A 12 2.27 -1.73 -5.08
N TYR A 13 1.44 -1.18 -5.96
CA TYR A 13 0.02 -1.52 -5.98
C TYR A 13 -0.24 -2.89 -6.60
N THR A 14 0.65 -3.34 -7.48
CA THR A 14 0.59 -4.70 -8.02
C THR A 14 0.80 -5.74 -6.93
N VAL A 15 1.63 -5.42 -5.92
CA VAL A 15 1.80 -6.30 -4.76
C VAL A 15 0.45 -6.61 -4.12
N TYR A 16 -0.37 -5.59 -3.92
CA TYR A 16 -1.70 -5.77 -3.36
C TYR A 16 -2.66 -6.44 -4.35
N ASN A 17 -2.73 -5.92 -5.57
CA ASN A 17 -3.73 -6.33 -6.54
C ASN A 17 -3.54 -7.79 -6.99
N ASP A 18 -2.30 -8.22 -7.14
CA ASP A 18 -1.96 -9.58 -7.54
C ASP A 18 -1.63 -10.49 -6.36
N LYS A 19 -1.61 -9.93 -5.14
CA LYS A 19 -1.25 -10.64 -3.91
C LYS A 19 0.13 -11.29 -4.04
N ASN A 20 1.06 -10.57 -4.68
CA ASN A 20 2.41 -11.03 -4.91
C ASN A 20 3.37 -10.33 -3.95
N LEU A 21 3.46 -10.83 -2.71
CA LEU A 21 4.30 -10.23 -1.70
C LEU A 21 5.78 -10.29 -2.04
N ASP A 22 6.21 -11.31 -2.78
CA ASP A 22 7.62 -11.48 -3.14
C ASP A 22 8.11 -10.36 -4.08
N LEU A 23 7.21 -9.69 -4.77
CA LEU A 23 7.57 -8.55 -5.61
C LEU A 23 8.24 -7.44 -4.79
N LEU A 24 7.94 -7.37 -3.49
CA LEU A 24 8.57 -6.38 -2.61
C LEU A 24 10.08 -6.55 -2.57
N ASP A 25 10.59 -7.77 -2.69
CA ASP A 25 12.04 -8.00 -2.72
C ASP A 25 12.71 -7.36 -3.93
N GLU A 26 11.96 -7.19 -5.02
CA GLU A 26 12.49 -6.60 -6.24
C GLU A 26 12.41 -5.08 -6.24
N ILE A 27 11.39 -4.51 -5.62
CA ILE A 27 11.13 -3.07 -5.72
C ILE A 27 11.60 -2.25 -4.51
N LEU A 28 11.85 -2.89 -3.36
CA LEU A 28 12.29 -2.17 -2.16
C LEU A 28 13.79 -2.21 -2.02
N ALA A 29 14.38 -1.06 -1.65
CA ALA A 29 15.80 -0.97 -1.34
C ALA A 29 16.10 -1.72 -0.04
N PRO A 30 17.36 -2.14 0.18
CA PRO A 30 17.71 -2.83 1.43
C PRO A 30 17.45 -2.01 2.69
N GLU A 31 17.54 -0.69 2.57
CA GLU A 31 17.34 0.24 3.70
C GLU A 31 15.91 0.83 3.73
N TYR A 32 14.99 0.19 3.06
CA TYR A 32 13.60 0.68 2.93
C TYR A 32 12.95 0.99 4.28
N VAL A 33 12.26 2.12 4.34
CA VAL A 33 11.38 2.47 5.45
C VAL A 33 10.07 3.01 4.89
N GLY A 34 8.96 2.41 5.29
CA GLY A 34 7.63 2.92 4.97
C GLY A 34 7.04 3.64 6.18
N HIS A 35 6.63 4.88 5.96
CA HIS A 35 5.94 5.66 6.99
C HIS A 35 4.45 5.61 6.69
N VAL A 36 3.73 4.74 7.40
CA VAL A 36 2.31 4.50 7.14
C VAL A 36 1.50 5.09 8.29
N ASN A 37 0.80 6.19 8.00
CA ASN A 37 0.16 7.01 9.01
C ASN A 37 1.17 7.33 10.11
N SER A 38 1.00 6.80 11.32
CA SER A 38 1.91 7.08 12.42
C SER A 38 2.89 5.93 12.71
N HIS A 39 3.01 4.97 11.79
CA HIS A 39 3.84 3.79 12.02
C HIS A 39 4.98 3.71 11.01
N ASP A 40 6.16 3.31 11.48
CA ASP A 40 7.30 3.04 10.59
C ASP A 40 7.43 1.54 10.38
N ILE A 41 7.54 1.15 9.12
CA ILE A 41 7.71 -0.24 8.71
C ILE A 41 9.08 -0.35 8.05
N VAL A 42 10.00 -1.04 8.72
CA VAL A 42 11.40 -1.07 8.32
C VAL A 42 11.73 -2.40 7.64
N GLY A 43 12.14 -2.32 6.38
CA GLY A 43 12.59 -3.47 5.63
C GLY A 43 11.49 -4.23 4.91
N ALA A 44 11.90 -5.07 3.95
CA ALA A 44 10.97 -5.81 3.11
C ALA A 44 10.16 -6.85 3.89
N GLU A 45 10.78 -7.52 4.87
CA GLU A 45 10.07 -8.55 5.64
C GLU A 45 8.94 -7.96 6.46
N ALA A 46 9.19 -6.80 7.09
CA ALA A 46 8.14 -6.12 7.84
C ALA A 46 7.03 -5.64 6.91
N ALA A 47 7.41 -5.16 5.71
CA ALA A 47 6.42 -4.73 4.71
C ALA A 47 5.56 -5.90 4.25
N LYS A 48 6.15 -7.08 4.03
CA LYS A 48 5.40 -8.28 3.65
C LYS A 48 4.39 -8.66 4.74
N GLY A 49 4.80 -8.58 6.00
CA GLY A 49 3.91 -8.89 7.10
C GLY A 49 2.74 -7.91 7.19
N PHE A 50 3.03 -6.63 7.04
CA PHE A 50 2.02 -5.58 7.11
C PHE A 50 1.00 -5.70 5.96
N ILE A 51 1.51 -5.80 4.74
CA ILE A 51 0.64 -5.91 3.55
C ILE A 51 -0.08 -7.25 3.55
N GLY A 52 0.62 -8.32 3.94
CA GLY A 52 0.02 -9.65 4.03
C GLY A 52 -1.16 -9.69 5.00
N GLY A 53 -1.05 -8.99 6.13
CA GLY A 53 -2.15 -8.88 7.08
C GLY A 53 -3.36 -8.16 6.49
N PHE A 54 -3.09 -7.12 5.71
CA PHE A 54 -4.16 -6.37 5.04
C PHE A 54 -4.91 -7.25 4.03
N VAL A 55 -4.18 -7.91 3.13
CA VAL A 55 -4.82 -8.74 2.10
C VAL A 55 -5.42 -10.01 2.66
N LYS A 56 -4.97 -10.48 3.82
CA LYS A 56 -5.58 -11.63 4.47
C LYS A 56 -6.98 -11.26 4.98
N GLY A 57 -7.13 -10.06 5.55
CA GLY A 57 -8.42 -9.61 6.05
C GLY A 57 -9.37 -9.17 4.96
N ILE A 58 -8.83 -8.63 3.87
CA ILE A 58 -9.60 -8.11 2.74
C ILE A 58 -9.01 -8.72 1.46
N PRO A 59 -9.31 -10.02 1.19
CA PRO A 59 -8.63 -10.76 0.12
C PRO A 59 -8.87 -10.22 -1.28
N ASP A 60 -9.97 -9.53 -1.50
CA ASP A 60 -10.30 -8.93 -2.79
C ASP A 60 -9.92 -7.45 -2.85
N ALA A 61 -9.04 -7.00 -1.95
CA ALA A 61 -8.60 -5.61 -1.96
C ALA A 61 -8.02 -5.24 -3.32
N PHE A 62 -8.50 -4.15 -3.87
CA PHE A 62 -8.04 -3.65 -5.15
C PHE A 62 -7.73 -2.16 -5.03
N TYR A 63 -6.51 -1.80 -5.42
CA TYR A 63 -6.05 -0.42 -5.45
C TYR A 63 -6.18 0.13 -6.86
N ASP A 64 -6.97 1.18 -7.01
CA ASP A 64 -7.13 1.90 -8.25
C ASP A 64 -6.36 3.21 -8.12
N VAL A 65 -5.32 3.38 -8.93
CA VAL A 65 -4.48 4.58 -8.90
C VAL A 65 -5.19 5.64 -9.74
N LEU A 66 -5.63 6.69 -9.08
CA LEU A 66 -6.45 7.73 -9.70
C LEU A 66 -5.63 8.85 -10.32
N ASP A 67 -4.41 9.07 -9.79
CA ASP A 67 -3.61 10.22 -10.18
C ASP A 67 -2.15 9.93 -9.86
N VAL A 68 -1.25 10.31 -10.75
CA VAL A 68 0.19 10.12 -10.56
C VAL A 68 0.90 11.41 -10.91
N ILE A 69 1.75 11.87 -10.01
CA ILE A 69 2.56 13.06 -10.21
C ILE A 69 4.03 12.65 -10.15
N ASP A 70 4.75 12.90 -11.22
CA ASP A 70 6.18 12.60 -11.32
C ASP A 70 6.96 13.84 -10.90
N ALA A 71 7.57 13.80 -9.73
CA ALA A 71 8.39 14.88 -9.20
C ALA A 71 9.86 14.44 -9.14
N GLU A 72 10.31 13.71 -10.15
CA GLU A 72 11.66 13.21 -10.36
C GLU A 72 11.99 12.06 -9.42
N ASP A 73 12.67 12.29 -8.29
CA ASP A 73 12.98 11.22 -7.35
C ASP A 73 11.81 10.87 -6.44
N LYS A 74 10.73 11.63 -6.50
CA LYS A 74 9.52 11.33 -5.74
C LYS A 74 8.35 11.20 -6.68
N ILE A 75 7.61 10.12 -6.49
CA ILE A 75 6.39 9.83 -7.25
C ILE A 75 5.23 9.92 -6.29
N ILE A 76 4.24 10.72 -6.60
CA ILE A 76 3.06 10.88 -5.77
C ILE A 76 1.89 10.18 -6.43
N ALA A 77 1.24 9.28 -5.72
CA ALA A 77 0.07 8.55 -6.22
C ALA A 77 -1.11 8.79 -5.31
N ARG A 78 -2.23 9.14 -5.91
CA ARG A 78 -3.51 9.21 -5.19
C ARG A 78 -4.32 8.01 -5.62
N TRP A 79 -4.85 7.28 -4.65
CA TRP A 79 -5.47 5.98 -4.91
C TRP A 79 -6.77 5.79 -4.14
N ARG A 80 -7.53 4.82 -4.60
CA ARG A 80 -8.75 4.34 -3.97
C ARG A 80 -8.62 2.85 -3.78
N CYS A 81 -9.00 2.36 -2.61
CA CYS A 81 -8.98 0.93 -2.32
C CYS A 81 -10.38 0.46 -1.96
N THR A 82 -10.82 -0.61 -2.61
CA THR A 82 -12.09 -1.25 -2.33
C THR A 82 -11.87 -2.71 -2.03
N GLY A 83 -12.80 -3.32 -1.33
CA GLY A 83 -12.73 -4.73 -1.01
C GLY A 83 -13.80 -5.12 -0.01
N THR A 84 -13.77 -6.40 0.40
CA THR A 84 -14.72 -6.95 1.36
C THR A 84 -13.95 -7.66 2.47
N GLN A 85 -14.26 -7.33 3.72
CA GLN A 85 -13.61 -7.98 4.85
C GLN A 85 -14.25 -9.34 5.09
N THR A 86 -13.49 -10.38 4.81
CA THR A 86 -13.97 -11.76 4.99
C THR A 86 -13.18 -12.54 6.02
N ALA A 87 -12.14 -11.94 6.60
CA ALA A 87 -11.35 -12.56 7.66
C ALA A 87 -10.98 -11.49 8.69
N ASN A 88 -10.38 -11.90 9.80
CA ASN A 88 -9.97 -10.96 10.85
C ASN A 88 -9.05 -9.89 10.26
N PHE A 89 -9.32 -8.64 10.61
CA PHE A 89 -8.56 -7.50 10.12
C PHE A 89 -8.12 -6.68 11.33
N TYR A 90 -6.87 -6.86 11.73
CA TYR A 90 -6.27 -6.15 12.88
C TYR A 90 -7.18 -6.17 14.12
N GLY A 91 -7.68 -7.36 14.45
CA GLY A 91 -8.53 -7.54 15.63
C GLY A 91 -10.02 -7.38 15.39
N ILE A 92 -10.42 -6.93 14.19
CA ILE A 92 -11.84 -6.82 13.87
C ILE A 92 -12.32 -8.13 13.28
N GLU A 93 -13.31 -8.74 13.90
CA GLU A 93 -13.90 -9.99 13.43
C GLU A 93 -14.52 -9.81 12.03
N PRO A 94 -14.62 -10.87 11.22
CA PRO A 94 -15.18 -10.77 9.87
C PRO A 94 -16.59 -10.19 9.88
N THR A 95 -16.78 -9.10 9.13
CA THR A 95 -18.07 -8.42 9.04
C THR A 95 -18.78 -8.67 7.72
N ASN A 96 -18.04 -9.14 6.70
CA ASN A 96 -18.50 -9.26 5.32
C ASN A 96 -18.95 -7.93 4.72
N LYS A 97 -18.47 -6.83 5.28
CA LYS A 97 -18.78 -5.49 4.79
C LYS A 97 -17.75 -5.01 3.79
N ARG A 98 -18.18 -4.17 2.88
CA ARG A 98 -17.28 -3.56 1.90
C ARG A 98 -16.60 -2.35 2.53
N ILE A 99 -15.33 -2.18 2.12
CA ILE A 99 -14.61 -0.95 2.42
C ILE A 99 -14.40 -0.18 1.11
N ASP A 100 -14.31 1.12 1.24
CA ASP A 100 -14.05 2.02 0.13
C ASP A 100 -13.34 3.23 0.73
N VAL A 101 -12.04 3.27 0.60
CA VAL A 101 -11.21 4.31 1.19
C VAL A 101 -10.21 4.82 0.17
N ASN A 102 -9.63 5.98 0.46
CA ASN A 102 -8.61 6.53 -0.41
C ASN A 102 -7.44 7.05 0.41
N GLY A 103 -6.37 7.36 -0.28
CA GLY A 103 -5.18 7.88 0.34
C GLY A 103 -4.22 8.42 -0.70
N ILE A 104 -3.11 8.91 -0.20
CA ILE A 104 -2.03 9.46 -1.02
C ILE A 104 -0.73 8.88 -0.52
N THR A 105 0.08 8.39 -1.44
CA THR A 105 1.40 7.85 -1.13
C THR A 105 2.44 8.62 -1.91
N ILE A 106 3.51 8.99 -1.22
CA ILE A 106 4.70 9.58 -1.84
C ILE A 106 5.79 8.51 -1.77
N PHE A 107 6.32 8.12 -2.93
CA PHE A 107 7.42 7.16 -3.03
C PHE A 107 8.70 7.91 -3.35
N GLN A 108 9.77 7.61 -2.62
CA GLN A 108 11.11 8.05 -3.00
C GLN A 108 11.79 6.88 -3.69
N VAL A 109 12.14 7.08 -4.96
CA VAL A 109 12.76 6.04 -5.79
C VAL A 109 14.18 6.47 -6.12
N ILE A 110 15.15 5.65 -5.72
CA ILE A 110 16.57 5.91 -5.96
C ILE A 110 17.17 4.65 -6.55
N ASP A 111 17.88 4.79 -7.67
CA ASP A 111 18.55 3.69 -8.36
C ASP A 111 17.60 2.52 -8.65
N GLY A 112 16.36 2.83 -9.05
CA GLY A 112 15.38 1.83 -9.45
C GLY A 112 14.73 1.08 -8.30
N LYS A 113 14.88 1.56 -7.06
CA LYS A 113 14.29 0.92 -5.89
C LYS A 113 13.57 1.94 -5.04
N ILE A 114 12.50 1.52 -4.37
CA ILE A 114 11.79 2.35 -3.42
C ILE A 114 12.59 2.37 -2.12
N ASN A 115 13.08 3.55 -1.78
CA ASN A 115 13.93 3.77 -0.63
C ASN A 115 13.10 4.07 0.61
N GLN A 116 12.08 4.92 0.43
CA GLN A 116 11.11 5.29 1.44
C GLN A 116 9.75 5.52 0.79
N LEU A 117 8.72 5.44 1.58
CA LEU A 117 7.43 5.98 1.19
C LEU A 117 6.73 6.60 2.39
N TRP A 118 5.87 7.53 2.10
CA TRP A 118 4.97 8.18 3.06
C TRP A 118 3.56 7.90 2.60
N ASN A 119 2.82 7.12 3.37
CA ASN A 119 1.46 6.69 3.01
C ASN A 119 0.49 7.21 4.07
N ASN A 120 -0.27 8.22 3.69
CA ASN A 120 -1.32 8.73 4.56
C ASN A 120 -2.66 8.34 3.98
N TRP A 121 -3.43 7.59 4.74
CA TRP A 121 -4.72 7.09 4.27
C TRP A 121 -5.75 7.10 5.41
N ASP A 122 -6.99 7.02 5.01
CA ASP A 122 -8.12 7.22 5.92
C ASP A 122 -8.52 5.92 6.61
N GLN A 123 -7.69 5.51 7.57
CA GLN A 123 -7.91 4.30 8.35
C GLN A 123 -9.17 4.44 9.23
N HIS A 124 -9.43 5.65 9.71
CA HIS A 124 -10.60 5.90 10.55
C HIS A 124 -11.90 5.56 9.80
N THR A 125 -12.03 6.01 8.56
CA THR A 125 -13.21 5.70 7.74
C THR A 125 -13.32 4.20 7.49
N LEU A 126 -12.20 3.52 7.24
CA LEU A 126 -12.23 2.06 7.06
C LEU A 126 -12.80 1.38 8.29
N VAL A 127 -12.31 1.73 9.49
CA VAL A 127 -12.79 1.14 10.73
C VAL A 127 -14.29 1.43 10.91
N GLN A 128 -14.73 2.64 10.61
CA GLN A 128 -16.14 2.99 10.70
C GLN A 128 -16.99 2.14 9.74
N GLN A 129 -16.51 1.93 8.53
CA GLN A 129 -17.24 1.11 7.55
C GLN A 129 -17.40 -0.33 8.03
N LEU A 130 -16.40 -0.86 8.73
CA LEU A 130 -16.46 -2.24 9.23
C LEU A 130 -17.26 -2.37 10.51
N THR A 131 -17.36 -1.34 11.32
CA THR A 131 -17.95 -1.42 12.67
C THR A 131 -19.32 -0.77 12.79
N GLN A 132 -19.87 -0.25 11.71
CA GLN A 132 -21.20 0.40 11.73
C GLN A 132 -22.25 -0.28 10.87
#